data_52520e98cb398b4a866bae1af2d68067
#
_entry.id   52520e98cb398b4a866bae1af2d68067
#
_cell.length_a   1.000
_cell.length_b   1.000
_cell.length_c   1.000
_cell.angle_alpha   90.00
_cell.angle_beta   90.00
_cell.angle_gamma   90.00
#
_symmetry.space_group_name_H-M   'P 1'
#
loop_
_entity.id
_entity.type
_entity.pdbx_description
1 polymer ?
#
loop_
_entity_poly.entity_id
_entity_poly.type
_entity_poly.pdbx_seq_one_letter_code
_entity_poly.pdbx_strand_id
1 'polypeptide(L)'
;VALILVFLAAGLYVLVGKVYAEMNYEGIESVASSPMKEEGVTNILLIGNDSRENGEDGRSDAMILLSISNKTKKIYMTSLLRDMYVDIPGHKGNRLNAAYSDGGAELLMDTIESNFQISVDDYVLFTFAACSDLIQAAGGVDLDLSDEEVEWVNGILSVELNELLGDDANDDLLEFGKGSYHLDGKQALAYSRIRKVPTVVDGIPYADDFGRAQRQRVVMR
;
A
#
# COMPACT_ATOMS: atom_id res chain seq x y z
N VAL A 1 -31.49 22.72 2.29
CA VAL A 1 -30.36 22.18 3.07
C VAL A 1 -30.55 20.68 3.30
N ALA A 2 -31.68 20.18 3.85
CA ALA A 2 -31.90 18.76 4.12
C ALA A 2 -31.80 17.87 2.87
N LEU A 3 -32.33 18.31 1.73
CA LEU A 3 -32.28 17.58 0.46
C LEU A 3 -30.83 17.43 -0.06
N ILE A 4 -30.00 18.46 0.09
CA ILE A 4 -28.58 18.46 -0.30
C ILE A 4 -27.80 17.45 0.57
N LEU A 5 -28.07 17.40 1.88
CA LEU A 5 -27.43 16.43 2.79
C LEU A 5 -27.82 14.98 2.46
N VAL A 6 -29.06 14.75 2.03
CA VAL A 6 -29.50 13.41 1.60
C VAL A 6 -28.79 12.99 0.31
N PHE A 7 -28.62 13.90 -0.67
CA PHE A 7 -27.89 13.59 -1.89
C PHE A 7 -26.40 13.37 -1.64
N LEU A 8 -25.77 14.13 -0.74
CA LEU A 8 -24.38 13.93 -0.34
C LEU A 8 -24.20 12.59 0.39
N ALA A 9 -25.10 12.23 1.29
CA ALA A 9 -25.06 10.93 1.98
C ALA A 9 -25.28 9.75 1.02
N ALA A 10 -26.21 9.90 0.05
CA ALA A 10 -26.45 8.90 -0.99
C ALA A 10 -25.24 8.77 -1.94
N GLY A 11 -24.61 9.87 -2.31
CA GLY A 11 -23.38 9.89 -3.12
C GLY A 11 -22.23 9.22 -2.43
N LEU A 12 -22.02 9.51 -1.14
CA LEU A 12 -21.00 8.87 -0.31
C LEU A 12 -21.28 7.35 -0.15
N TYR A 13 -22.52 6.97 0.06
CA TYR A 13 -22.92 5.56 0.16
C TYR A 13 -22.64 4.79 -1.14
N VAL A 14 -22.94 5.39 -2.30
CA VAL A 14 -22.64 4.79 -3.62
C VAL A 14 -21.13 4.71 -3.87
N LEU A 15 -20.37 5.73 -3.46
CA LEU A 15 -18.90 5.74 -3.60
C LEU A 15 -18.28 4.64 -2.74
N VAL A 16 -18.64 4.58 -1.46
CA VAL A 16 -18.20 3.53 -0.53
C VAL A 16 -18.62 2.15 -1.05
N GLY A 17 -19.86 2.01 -1.57
CA GLY A 17 -20.32 0.74 -2.13
C GLY A 17 -19.55 0.29 -3.37
N LYS A 18 -19.10 1.22 -4.24
CA LYS A 18 -18.24 0.90 -5.37
C LYS A 18 -16.84 0.47 -4.92
N VAL A 19 -16.24 1.21 -3.98
CA VAL A 19 -14.93 0.82 -3.40
C VAL A 19 -15.02 -0.56 -2.76
N TYR A 20 -16.08 -0.85 -1.99
CA TYR A 20 -16.29 -2.18 -1.41
C TYR A 20 -16.49 -3.29 -2.46
N ALA A 21 -17.13 -2.98 -3.59
CA ALA A 21 -17.38 -3.97 -4.66
C ALA A 21 -16.11 -4.28 -5.48
N GLU A 22 -15.13 -3.37 -5.49
CA GLU A 22 -13.84 -3.54 -6.16
C GLU A 22 -12.76 -4.14 -5.23
N MET A 23 -13.04 -4.19 -3.90
CA MET A 23 -12.18 -4.88 -2.94
C MET A 23 -12.49 -6.38 -2.96
N ASN A 24 -11.50 -7.21 -3.32
CA ASN A 24 -11.60 -8.65 -3.13
C ASN A 24 -11.55 -8.94 -1.63
N TYR A 25 -12.71 -9.17 -1.03
CA TYR A 25 -12.84 -9.51 0.38
C TYR A 25 -13.14 -11.01 0.50
N GLU A 26 -12.14 -11.77 0.89
CA GLU A 26 -12.32 -13.16 1.31
C GLU A 26 -12.00 -13.24 2.80
N GLY A 27 -12.97 -13.59 3.61
CA GLY A 27 -12.76 -13.83 5.04
C GLY A 27 -11.98 -15.13 5.23
N ILE A 28 -10.84 -15.06 5.90
CA ILE A 28 -9.92 -16.17 6.08
C ILE A 28 -9.97 -16.70 7.51
N GLU A 29 -10.11 -18.02 7.65
CA GLU A 29 -9.83 -18.69 8.91
C GLU A 29 -8.32 -18.92 9.05
N SER A 30 -7.67 -18.18 9.95
CA SER A 30 -6.23 -18.33 10.24
C SER A 30 -5.92 -19.72 10.78
N VAL A 31 -4.92 -20.37 10.18
CA VAL A 31 -4.46 -21.73 10.56
C VAL A 31 -3.30 -21.66 11.56
N ALA A 32 -2.79 -20.48 11.88
CA ALA A 32 -1.62 -20.31 12.73
C ALA A 32 -1.86 -20.73 14.20
N SER A 33 -0.89 -21.39 14.80
CA SER A 33 -0.92 -21.80 16.20
C SER A 33 -0.87 -20.59 17.14
N SER A 34 -2.04 -20.08 17.52
CA SER A 34 -2.23 -19.09 18.59
C SER A 34 -1.34 -17.83 18.51
N PRO A 35 -1.38 -17.05 17.41
CA PRO A 35 -0.73 -15.75 17.41
C PRO A 35 -1.34 -14.84 18.48
N MET A 36 -0.56 -13.88 18.98
CA MET A 36 -1.06 -12.92 19.96
C MET A 36 -2.15 -12.05 19.34
N LYS A 37 -3.37 -12.19 19.85
CA LYS A 37 -4.51 -11.34 19.52
C LYS A 37 -4.80 -10.42 20.71
N GLU A 38 -4.62 -9.11 20.53
CA GLU A 38 -4.98 -8.14 21.55
C GLU A 38 -6.46 -7.74 21.39
N GLU A 39 -7.23 -7.85 22.49
CA GLU A 39 -8.64 -7.46 22.47
C GLU A 39 -8.81 -5.98 22.14
N GLY A 40 -9.67 -5.69 21.16
CA GLY A 40 -9.94 -4.33 20.69
C GLY A 40 -8.89 -3.77 19.71
N VAL A 41 -8.01 -4.63 19.19
CA VAL A 41 -7.13 -4.33 18.06
C VAL A 41 -7.55 -5.17 16.86
N THR A 42 -7.67 -4.53 15.70
CA THR A 42 -7.88 -5.18 14.41
C THR A 42 -6.65 -4.96 13.54
N ASN A 43 -6.07 -6.04 13.05
CA ASN A 43 -4.90 -6.04 12.19
C ASN A 43 -5.29 -6.38 10.75
N ILE A 44 -5.11 -5.44 9.83
CA ILE A 44 -5.39 -5.59 8.41
C ILE A 44 -4.09 -5.51 7.63
N LEU A 45 -3.80 -6.54 6.83
CA LEU A 45 -2.61 -6.55 5.98
C LEU A 45 -2.92 -5.89 4.63
N LEU A 46 -2.25 -4.80 4.33
CA LEU A 46 -2.28 -4.18 3.01
C LEU A 46 -1.20 -4.80 2.14
N ILE A 47 -1.59 -5.37 1.01
CA ILE A 47 -0.70 -6.05 0.07
C ILE A 47 -0.71 -5.29 -1.25
N GLY A 48 0.41 -4.68 -1.62
CA GLY A 48 0.61 -4.10 -2.94
C GLY A 48 1.25 -5.13 -3.86
N ASN A 49 0.52 -5.50 -4.91
CA ASN A 49 0.96 -6.48 -5.90
C ASN A 49 1.34 -5.78 -7.21
N ASP A 50 2.43 -6.25 -7.84
CA ASP A 50 2.94 -5.77 -9.13
C ASP A 50 2.30 -6.47 -10.35
N SER A 51 1.27 -7.31 -10.15
CA SER A 51 0.61 -8.01 -11.25
C SER A 51 -0.11 -7.04 -12.19
N ARG A 52 -0.03 -7.36 -13.48
CA ARG A 52 -0.71 -6.60 -14.56
C ARG A 52 -2.16 -7.04 -14.75
N GLU A 53 -2.52 -8.23 -14.28
CA GLU A 53 -3.86 -8.82 -14.39
C GLU A 53 -4.31 -9.34 -13.01
N ASN A 54 -5.52 -9.05 -12.62
CA ASN A 54 -6.34 -9.57 -11.50
C ASN A 54 -5.66 -9.99 -10.17
N GLY A 55 -4.39 -9.65 -9.94
CA GLY A 55 -3.73 -9.81 -8.62
C GLY A 55 -3.27 -11.21 -8.24
N GLU A 56 -3.55 -12.25 -9.01
CA GLU A 56 -3.23 -13.64 -8.62
C GLU A 56 -1.78 -14.04 -8.94
N ASP A 57 -1.20 -13.51 -10.02
CA ASP A 57 0.17 -13.80 -10.44
C ASP A 57 1.07 -12.57 -10.23
N GLY A 58 1.81 -12.52 -9.14
CA GLY A 58 2.73 -11.42 -8.88
C GLY A 58 3.47 -11.58 -7.56
N ARG A 59 4.31 -10.61 -7.22
CA ARG A 59 4.98 -10.54 -5.92
C ARG A 59 4.38 -9.44 -5.08
N SER A 60 4.24 -9.68 -3.78
CA SER A 60 3.90 -8.62 -2.84
C SER A 60 5.11 -7.69 -2.66
N ASP A 61 5.11 -6.57 -3.37
CA ASP A 61 6.20 -5.58 -3.33
C ASP A 61 6.05 -4.57 -2.19
N ALA A 62 4.84 -4.40 -1.68
CA ALA A 62 4.52 -3.60 -0.50
C ALA A 62 3.66 -4.42 0.45
N MET A 63 4.03 -4.46 1.72
CA MET A 63 3.28 -5.12 2.78
C MET A 63 3.26 -4.19 3.99
N ILE A 64 2.06 -3.72 4.36
CA ILE A 64 1.89 -2.82 5.50
C ILE A 64 0.79 -3.39 6.40
N LEU A 65 1.12 -3.66 7.64
CA LEU A 65 0.16 -4.05 8.65
C LEU A 65 -0.46 -2.79 9.27
N LEU A 66 -1.76 -2.63 9.11
CA LEU A 66 -2.56 -1.64 9.81
C LEU A 66 -3.09 -2.24 11.10
N SER A 67 -2.67 -1.70 12.25
CA SER A 67 -3.20 -2.09 13.55
C SER A 67 -4.12 -0.98 14.05
N ILE A 68 -5.42 -1.24 14.04
CA ILE A 68 -6.48 -0.30 14.43
C ILE A 68 -6.86 -0.59 15.87
N SER A 69 -6.50 0.29 16.80
CA SER A 69 -6.82 0.13 18.22
C SER A 69 -8.08 0.90 18.60
N ASN A 70 -9.14 0.17 18.92
CA ASN A 70 -10.38 0.74 19.45
C ASN A 70 -10.20 1.33 20.86
N LYS A 71 -9.21 0.84 21.60
CA LYS A 71 -8.88 1.27 22.96
C LYS A 71 -8.17 2.62 22.97
N THR A 72 -7.16 2.78 22.13
CA THR A 72 -6.37 4.03 22.05
C THR A 72 -6.89 5.02 21.02
N LYS A 73 -7.82 4.60 20.14
CA LYS A 73 -8.30 5.36 18.98
C LYS A 73 -7.17 5.77 18.03
N LYS A 74 -6.19 4.91 17.88
CA LYS A 74 -5.03 5.12 17.01
C LYS A 74 -4.93 4.02 15.97
N ILE A 75 -4.38 4.40 14.82
CA ILE A 75 -3.97 3.50 13.75
C ILE A 75 -2.44 3.49 13.72
N TYR A 76 -1.87 2.30 13.75
CA TYR A 76 -0.43 2.11 13.60
C TYR A 76 -0.17 1.45 12.24
N MET A 77 0.85 1.92 11.53
CA MET A 77 1.30 1.37 10.26
C MET A 77 2.68 0.76 10.43
N THR A 78 2.78 -0.55 10.24
CA THR A 78 4.04 -1.29 10.30
C THR A 78 4.37 -1.86 8.92
N SER A 79 5.45 -1.37 8.28
CA SER A 79 5.92 -1.94 7.02
C SER A 79 6.70 -3.23 7.28
N LEU A 80 6.34 -4.28 6.55
CA LEU A 80 7.05 -5.54 6.48
C LEU A 80 7.91 -5.52 5.21
N LEU A 81 9.23 -5.64 5.38
CA LEU A 81 10.14 -5.58 4.23
C LEU A 81 10.08 -6.91 3.45
N ARG A 82 9.88 -6.81 2.14
CA ARG A 82 9.71 -7.96 1.25
C ARG A 82 10.89 -8.95 1.24
N ASP A 83 12.11 -8.44 1.49
CA ASP A 83 13.34 -9.23 1.44
C ASP A 83 13.74 -9.82 2.81
N MET A 84 12.90 -9.69 3.86
CA MET A 84 13.13 -10.38 5.13
C MET A 84 13.11 -11.88 4.89
N TYR A 85 14.15 -12.58 5.38
CA TYR A 85 14.21 -14.04 5.31
C TYR A 85 13.39 -14.63 6.46
N VAL A 86 12.42 -15.47 6.13
CA VAL A 86 11.44 -16.05 7.05
C VAL A 86 11.21 -17.53 6.78
N ASP A 87 10.68 -18.24 7.75
CA ASP A 87 10.20 -19.60 7.55
C ASP A 87 8.78 -19.55 6.96
N ILE A 88 8.58 -20.19 5.80
CA ILE A 88 7.28 -20.22 5.11
C ILE A 88 6.61 -21.57 5.43
N PRO A 89 5.41 -21.60 6.04
CA PRO A 89 4.70 -22.82 6.38
C PRO A 89 4.54 -23.77 5.17
N GLY A 90 4.96 -25.02 5.31
CA GLY A 90 4.91 -26.00 4.23
C GLY A 90 5.95 -25.85 3.13
N HIS A 91 6.78 -24.83 3.16
CA HIS A 91 7.82 -24.51 2.18
C HIS A 91 9.20 -24.39 2.85
N LYS A 92 10.24 -24.19 2.04
CA LYS A 92 11.57 -23.82 2.56
C LYS A 92 11.58 -22.35 2.95
N GLY A 93 12.41 -21.99 3.95
CA GLY A 93 12.66 -20.60 4.29
C GLY A 93 13.10 -19.78 3.07
N ASN A 94 12.51 -18.60 2.91
CA ASN A 94 12.74 -17.73 1.76
C ASN A 94 12.46 -16.27 2.16
N ARG A 95 12.49 -15.34 1.20
CA ARG A 95 12.07 -13.94 1.40
C ARG A 95 10.55 -13.90 1.64
N LEU A 96 10.11 -12.97 2.48
CA LEU A 96 8.70 -12.84 2.87
C LEU A 96 7.75 -12.71 1.66
N ASN A 97 8.15 -11.96 0.62
CA ASN A 97 7.34 -11.81 -0.58
C ASN A 97 7.20 -13.09 -1.42
N ALA A 98 8.03 -14.10 -1.20
CA ALA A 98 7.89 -15.40 -1.84
C ALA A 98 6.66 -16.15 -1.32
N ALA A 99 6.28 -15.96 -0.05
CA ALA A 99 5.07 -16.57 0.50
C ALA A 99 3.81 -16.21 -0.30
N TYR A 100 3.72 -14.94 -0.77
CA TYR A 100 2.61 -14.54 -1.63
C TYR A 100 2.64 -15.24 -3.00
N SER A 101 3.82 -15.36 -3.61
CA SER A 101 3.97 -16.06 -4.91
C SER A 101 3.71 -17.56 -4.81
N ASP A 102 3.99 -18.16 -3.64
CA ASP A 102 3.88 -19.61 -3.42
C ASP A 102 2.47 -20.04 -3.01
N GLY A 103 1.67 -19.17 -2.37
CA GLY A 103 0.35 -19.53 -1.87
C GLY A 103 -0.58 -18.35 -1.59
N GLY A 104 -0.38 -17.20 -2.29
CA GLY A 104 -1.27 -16.06 -2.21
C GLY A 104 -1.29 -15.35 -0.86
N ALA A 105 -2.36 -14.59 -0.62
CA ALA A 105 -2.53 -13.81 0.59
C ALA A 105 -2.62 -14.68 1.85
N GLU A 106 -3.24 -15.87 1.76
CA GLU A 106 -3.38 -16.79 2.88
C GLU A 106 -2.02 -17.26 3.39
N LEU A 107 -1.17 -17.79 2.52
CA LEU A 107 0.17 -18.24 2.92
C LEU A 107 1.04 -17.08 3.41
N LEU A 108 0.88 -15.89 2.84
CA LEU A 108 1.58 -14.70 3.34
C LEU A 108 1.14 -14.35 4.77
N MET A 109 -0.18 -14.37 5.06
CA MET A 109 -0.71 -14.12 6.40
C MET A 109 -0.21 -15.16 7.39
N ASP A 110 -0.32 -16.45 7.07
CA ASP A 110 0.20 -17.54 7.90
C ASP A 110 1.70 -17.40 8.17
N THR A 111 2.46 -16.97 7.16
CA THR A 111 3.90 -16.70 7.28
C THR A 111 4.16 -15.54 8.24
N ILE A 112 3.40 -14.46 8.15
CA ILE A 112 3.52 -13.30 9.05
C ILE A 112 3.16 -13.72 10.49
N GLU A 113 2.04 -14.40 10.67
CA GLU A 113 1.58 -14.85 11.98
C GLU A 113 2.57 -15.80 12.66
N SER A 114 3.08 -16.79 11.92
CA SER A 114 4.02 -17.78 12.47
C SER A 114 5.37 -17.19 12.85
N ASN A 115 5.91 -16.25 12.04
CA ASN A 115 7.24 -15.68 12.29
C ASN A 115 7.22 -14.52 13.29
N PHE A 116 6.17 -13.69 13.29
CA PHE A 116 6.10 -12.50 14.14
C PHE A 116 5.18 -12.66 15.35
N GLN A 117 4.46 -13.78 15.46
CA GLN A 117 3.53 -14.10 16.56
C GLN A 117 2.44 -13.02 16.75
N ILE A 118 1.97 -12.43 15.69
CA ILE A 118 0.88 -11.45 15.65
C ILE A 118 -0.28 -12.01 14.82
N SER A 119 -1.53 -11.79 15.24
CA SER A 119 -2.69 -12.16 14.42
C SER A 119 -2.91 -11.17 13.29
N VAL A 120 -3.26 -11.64 12.11
CA VAL A 120 -3.73 -10.84 10.99
C VAL A 120 -5.20 -11.18 10.78
N ASP A 121 -6.09 -10.22 11.02
CA ASP A 121 -7.54 -10.48 11.00
C ASP A 121 -8.11 -10.47 9.58
N ASP A 122 -7.46 -9.74 8.66
CA ASP A 122 -7.93 -9.53 7.29
C ASP A 122 -6.83 -8.99 6.38
N TYR A 123 -7.06 -8.96 5.07
CA TYR A 123 -6.16 -8.32 4.13
C TYR A 123 -6.90 -7.49 3.07
N VAL A 124 -6.17 -6.57 2.47
CA VAL A 124 -6.60 -5.83 1.28
C VAL A 124 -5.50 -5.91 0.23
N LEU A 125 -5.87 -6.37 -0.97
CA LEU A 125 -4.97 -6.46 -2.10
C LEU A 125 -5.16 -5.24 -3.01
N PHE A 126 -4.06 -4.56 -3.34
CA PHE A 126 -4.04 -3.43 -4.25
C PHE A 126 -3.20 -3.73 -5.48
N THR A 127 -3.77 -3.54 -6.66
CA THR A 127 -3.02 -3.35 -7.89
C THR A 127 -2.55 -1.89 -7.99
N PHE A 128 -1.66 -1.58 -8.92
CA PHE A 128 -1.21 -0.19 -9.14
C PHE A 128 -2.36 0.73 -9.53
N ALA A 129 -3.27 0.26 -10.40
CA ALA A 129 -4.45 1.03 -10.80
C ALA A 129 -5.36 1.32 -9.60
N ALA A 130 -5.72 0.29 -8.82
CA ALA A 130 -6.58 0.47 -7.64
C ALA A 130 -5.95 1.39 -6.58
N CYS A 131 -4.62 1.31 -6.40
CA CYS A 131 -3.91 2.20 -5.48
C CYS A 131 -3.95 3.66 -5.96
N SER A 132 -3.68 3.90 -7.25
CA SER A 132 -3.79 5.23 -7.87
C SER A 132 -5.20 5.80 -7.74
N ASP A 133 -6.22 5.01 -8.08
CA ASP A 133 -7.62 5.42 -8.01
C ASP A 133 -8.07 5.76 -6.58
N LEU A 134 -7.62 4.97 -5.61
CA LEU A 134 -7.91 5.23 -4.19
C LEU A 134 -7.30 6.55 -3.72
N ILE A 135 -6.04 6.82 -4.04
CA ILE A 135 -5.36 8.08 -3.70
C ILE A 135 -6.06 9.25 -4.39
N GLN A 136 -6.40 9.10 -5.67
CA GLN A 136 -7.14 10.10 -6.43
C GLN A 136 -8.52 10.40 -5.82
N ALA A 137 -9.25 9.35 -5.41
CA ALA A 137 -10.55 9.49 -4.75
C ALA A 137 -10.46 10.15 -3.38
N ALA A 138 -9.32 9.98 -2.68
CA ALA A 138 -9.04 10.65 -1.41
C ALA A 138 -8.66 12.14 -1.59
N GLY A 139 -8.44 12.61 -2.83
CA GLY A 139 -8.10 13.98 -3.15
C GLY A 139 -6.61 14.23 -3.36
N GLY A 140 -5.81 13.20 -3.58
CA GLY A 140 -4.36 13.33 -3.75
C GLY A 140 -3.59 13.54 -2.46
N VAL A 141 -2.30 13.90 -2.57
CA VAL A 141 -1.40 14.08 -1.42
C VAL A 141 -0.53 15.33 -1.62
N ASP A 142 -0.46 16.18 -0.59
CA ASP A 142 0.43 17.34 -0.58
C ASP A 142 1.79 16.98 0.00
N LEU A 143 2.87 17.12 -0.79
CA LEU A 143 4.23 16.78 -0.39
C LEU A 143 5.24 17.84 -0.85
N ASP A 144 6.28 18.03 -0.04
CA ASP A 144 7.48 18.75 -0.45
C ASP A 144 8.46 17.79 -1.08
N LEU A 145 8.84 18.05 -2.34
CA LEU A 145 9.76 17.20 -3.10
C LEU A 145 11.00 17.99 -3.50
N SER A 146 12.15 17.33 -3.41
CA SER A 146 13.38 17.81 -4.06
C SER A 146 13.31 17.60 -5.57
N ASP A 147 14.15 18.34 -6.31
CA ASP A 147 14.26 18.17 -7.78
C ASP A 147 14.70 16.74 -8.15
N GLU A 148 15.53 16.09 -7.32
CA GLU A 148 15.93 14.71 -7.51
C GLU A 148 14.73 13.75 -7.36
N GLU A 149 13.82 13.98 -6.38
CA GLU A 149 12.59 13.20 -6.23
C GLU A 149 11.64 13.43 -7.40
N VAL A 150 11.53 14.67 -7.89
CA VAL A 150 10.74 15.00 -9.09
C VAL A 150 11.27 14.24 -10.32
N GLU A 151 12.59 14.21 -10.50
CA GLU A 151 13.22 13.43 -11.58
C GLU A 151 12.85 11.94 -11.51
N TRP A 152 12.90 11.35 -10.32
CA TRP A 152 12.51 9.95 -10.12
C TRP A 152 11.01 9.70 -10.31
N VAL A 153 10.12 10.59 -9.82
CA VAL A 153 8.68 10.51 -10.08
C VAL A 153 8.42 10.52 -11.58
N ASN A 154 8.97 11.49 -12.30
CA ASN A 154 8.80 11.62 -13.74
C ASN A 154 9.37 10.42 -14.50
N GLY A 155 10.51 9.89 -14.06
CA GLY A 155 11.10 8.68 -14.63
C GLY A 155 10.21 7.45 -14.46
N ILE A 156 9.61 7.24 -13.28
CA ILE A 156 8.70 6.13 -13.02
C ILE A 156 7.39 6.30 -13.80
N LEU A 157 6.85 7.52 -13.89
CA LEU A 157 5.68 7.81 -14.69
C LEU A 157 5.92 7.47 -16.16
N SER A 158 6.94 8.06 -16.78
CA SER A 158 7.18 7.96 -18.23
C SER A 158 7.61 6.57 -18.69
N VAL A 159 8.35 5.81 -17.86
CA VAL A 159 8.92 4.52 -18.26
C VAL A 159 8.04 3.34 -17.86
N GLU A 160 7.21 3.50 -16.83
CA GLU A 160 6.50 2.36 -16.24
C GLU A 160 5.00 2.60 -16.08
N LEU A 161 4.59 3.58 -15.28
CA LEU A 161 3.19 3.70 -14.86
C LEU A 161 2.27 4.18 -15.98
N ASN A 162 2.70 5.13 -16.82
CA ASN A 162 1.87 5.63 -17.91
C ASN A 162 1.58 4.52 -18.93
N GLU A 163 2.58 3.74 -19.34
CA GLU A 163 2.37 2.57 -20.21
C GLU A 163 1.46 1.54 -19.54
N LEU A 164 1.69 1.23 -18.28
CA LEU A 164 0.94 0.23 -17.52
C LEU A 164 -0.55 0.60 -17.37
N LEU A 165 -0.84 1.89 -17.19
CA LEU A 165 -2.20 2.41 -17.00
C LEU A 165 -2.87 2.85 -18.32
N GLY A 166 -2.16 2.74 -19.45
CA GLY A 166 -2.69 3.01 -20.79
C GLY A 166 -2.66 4.49 -21.18
N ASP A 167 -1.80 5.28 -20.56
CA ASP A 167 -1.61 6.71 -20.81
C ASP A 167 -0.38 6.98 -21.68
N ASP A 168 -0.26 8.21 -22.22
CA ASP A 168 0.93 8.65 -22.93
C ASP A 168 2.13 8.79 -21.98
N ALA A 169 3.33 8.41 -22.47
CA ALA A 169 4.56 8.41 -21.66
C ALA A 169 4.88 9.78 -20.99
N ASN A 170 4.38 10.87 -21.52
CA ASN A 170 4.62 12.22 -20.99
C ASN A 170 3.43 12.78 -20.21
N ASP A 171 2.41 11.98 -19.93
CA ASP A 171 1.26 12.43 -19.14
C ASP A 171 1.64 12.60 -17.66
N ASP A 172 1.03 13.62 -17.04
CA ASP A 172 1.10 13.91 -15.60
C ASP A 172 2.51 14.12 -15.03
N LEU A 173 3.48 14.50 -15.86
CA LEU A 173 4.82 14.81 -15.40
C LEU A 173 4.85 16.08 -14.53
N LEU A 174 5.61 16.04 -13.45
CA LEU A 174 5.82 17.16 -12.54
C LEU A 174 6.79 18.19 -13.14
N GLU A 175 6.51 19.46 -12.92
CA GLU A 175 7.45 20.57 -13.23
C GLU A 175 8.50 20.68 -12.12
N PHE A 176 9.77 20.90 -12.49
CA PHE A 176 10.85 21.10 -11.54
C PHE A 176 10.77 22.42 -10.77
N GLY A 177 11.40 22.47 -9.60
CA GLY A 177 11.68 23.72 -8.87
C GLY A 177 10.51 24.31 -8.08
N LYS A 178 9.38 23.60 -7.94
CA LYS A 178 8.25 24.09 -7.15
C LYS A 178 8.41 23.92 -5.64
N GLY A 179 9.15 22.89 -5.23
CA GLY A 179 9.31 22.50 -3.82
C GLY A 179 8.08 21.80 -3.25
N SER A 180 6.92 22.46 -3.24
CA SER A 180 5.65 21.92 -2.74
C SER A 180 4.73 21.51 -3.90
N TYR A 181 4.20 20.30 -3.83
CA TYR A 181 3.40 19.66 -4.88
C TYR A 181 2.12 19.07 -4.31
N HIS A 182 1.04 19.21 -5.05
CA HIS A 182 -0.16 18.41 -4.88
C HIS A 182 -0.08 17.26 -5.87
N LEU A 183 0.17 16.05 -5.38
CA LEU A 183 0.29 14.85 -6.20
C LEU A 183 -1.08 14.21 -6.38
N ASP A 184 -1.44 13.92 -7.62
CA ASP A 184 -2.57 13.06 -7.93
C ASP A 184 -2.29 11.59 -7.57
N GLY A 185 -3.26 10.70 -7.85
CA GLY A 185 -3.13 9.29 -7.50
C GLY A 185 -1.94 8.61 -8.16
N LYS A 186 -1.68 8.89 -9.45
CA LYS A 186 -0.62 8.27 -10.23
C LYS A 186 0.76 8.83 -9.84
N GLN A 187 0.86 10.14 -9.64
CA GLN A 187 2.07 10.82 -9.17
C GLN A 187 2.46 10.37 -7.75
N ALA A 188 1.50 10.26 -6.84
CA ALA A 188 1.72 9.78 -5.48
C ALA A 188 2.13 8.29 -5.46
N LEU A 189 1.55 7.47 -6.33
CA LEU A 189 1.98 6.09 -6.53
C LEU A 189 3.43 6.05 -7.03
N ALA A 190 3.81 6.87 -8.02
CA ALA A 190 5.18 6.97 -8.52
C ALA A 190 6.16 7.37 -7.40
N TYR A 191 5.81 8.40 -6.60
CA TYR A 191 6.60 8.81 -5.43
C TYR A 191 6.81 7.65 -4.44
N SER A 192 5.77 6.87 -4.14
CA SER A 192 5.83 5.73 -3.23
C SER A 192 6.79 4.62 -3.68
N ARG A 193 7.21 4.62 -4.95
CA ARG A 193 8.08 3.60 -5.56
C ARG A 193 9.55 3.99 -5.60
N ILE A 194 9.91 5.24 -5.29
CA ILE A 194 11.30 5.72 -5.27
C ILE A 194 12.14 4.92 -4.27
N ARG A 195 13.31 4.42 -4.69
CA ARG A 195 14.27 3.68 -3.87
C ARG A 195 15.63 4.37 -3.75
N LYS A 196 16.05 5.07 -4.79
CA LYS A 196 17.43 5.54 -4.93
C LYS A 196 17.70 6.86 -4.23
N VAL A 197 16.67 7.64 -3.96
CA VAL A 197 16.79 8.89 -3.20
C VAL A 197 16.55 8.60 -1.72
N PRO A 198 17.45 8.92 -0.81
CA PRO A 198 17.18 8.83 0.62
C PRO A 198 16.00 9.74 1.02
N THR A 199 15.13 9.25 1.88
CA THR A 199 14.11 10.10 2.54
C THR A 199 14.50 10.33 3.99
N VAL A 200 14.22 11.50 4.54
CA VAL A 200 14.57 11.86 5.91
C VAL A 200 13.29 11.96 6.75
N VAL A 201 13.22 11.19 7.82
CA VAL A 201 12.11 11.25 8.79
C VAL A 201 12.70 11.46 10.18
N ASP A 202 12.26 12.51 10.86
CA ASP A 202 12.76 12.90 12.19
C ASP A 202 14.30 13.03 12.26
N GLY A 203 14.91 13.53 11.17
CA GLY A 203 16.35 13.71 11.03
C GLY A 203 17.13 12.43 10.71
N ILE A 204 16.46 11.30 10.53
CA ILE A 204 17.10 10.01 10.20
C ILE A 204 16.93 9.75 8.70
N PRO A 205 18.04 9.54 7.95
CA PRO A 205 17.96 9.18 6.53
C PRO A 205 17.64 7.69 6.37
N TYR A 206 16.70 7.40 5.49
CA TYR A 206 16.30 6.05 5.08
C TYR A 206 16.57 5.92 3.56
N ALA A 207 17.32 4.92 3.18
CA ALA A 207 17.66 4.63 1.78
C ALA A 207 17.06 3.29 1.33
N ASP A 208 17.15 3.00 0.04
CA ASP A 208 16.72 1.76 -0.59
C ASP A 208 15.27 1.35 -0.21
N ASP A 209 15.05 0.11 0.18
CA ASP A 209 13.73 -0.40 0.56
C ASP A 209 13.21 0.20 1.87
N PHE A 210 14.06 0.63 2.78
CA PHE A 210 13.63 1.37 3.97
C PHE A 210 13.08 2.76 3.60
N GLY A 211 13.73 3.47 2.68
CA GLY A 211 13.26 4.75 2.14
C GLY A 211 11.93 4.59 1.42
N ARG A 212 11.79 3.56 0.59
CA ARG A 212 10.54 3.23 -0.09
C ARG A 212 9.41 2.95 0.91
N ALA A 213 9.64 2.12 1.92
CA ALA A 213 8.64 1.83 2.94
C ALA A 213 8.20 3.09 3.72
N GLN A 214 9.12 4.05 3.93
CA GLN A 214 8.75 5.35 4.51
C GLN A 214 7.85 6.16 3.59
N ARG A 215 8.17 6.25 2.28
CA ARG A 215 7.34 6.96 1.29
C ARG A 215 5.94 6.38 1.17
N GLN A 216 5.81 5.06 1.18
CA GLN A 216 4.52 4.38 1.19
C GLN A 216 3.66 4.80 2.39
N ARG A 217 4.24 4.86 3.59
CA ARG A 217 3.51 5.33 4.78
C ARG A 217 3.18 6.82 4.75
N VAL A 218 4.02 7.63 4.12
CA VAL A 218 3.76 9.08 3.97
C VAL A 218 2.54 9.31 3.08
N VAL A 219 2.44 8.58 1.96
CA VAL A 219 1.29 8.66 1.04
C VAL A 219 -0.02 8.19 1.69
N MET A 220 0.06 7.32 2.70
CA MET A 220 -1.11 6.75 3.40
C MET A 220 -1.55 7.55 4.63
N ARG A 221 -0.95 8.67 4.94
CA ARG A 221 -1.30 9.53 6.11
C ARG A 221 -2.37 10.55 5.77
#